data_df58b5b322253228126784a3fbc46218
#
_entry.id   df58b5b322253228126784a3fbc46218
#
_cell.length_a   1.000
_cell.length_b   1.000
_cell.length_c   1.000
_cell.angle_alpha   90.00
_cell.angle_beta   90.00
_cell.angle_gamma   90.00
#
_symmetry.space_group_name_H-M   'P 1'
#
loop_
_entity.id
_entity.type
_entity.pdbx_description
1 polymer ?
#
loop_
_entity_poly.entity_id
_entity_poly.type
_entity_poly.pdbx_seq_one_letter_code
_entity_poly.pdbx_strand_id
1 'polypeptide(L)'
;MQAATRSTIALLASSFLITIGRGATIPFMAIYLSRQYDMAVDQVGVALTVALTTGVLFSLGFGIIADKFDKKRYMLMAILVYIAGFIAIPLTHNIALVVVFFSLINCAYSVFATVLKAYFADTLPPARKTKVFSLNYTFVNMGWTVGPPIGTGLLMYSADLPFWLAACTASFPIIFIQRFVRSVPPSASGSNSTTWQPSVMLHDKALLWFTLSAFLGSLVFGSFSACISQYVLTVADTTLAEKVIGVVLPVNAAVVVSLQYMVGRRISTDNLQKLMTLGTLFFMAGLAGFMMSGSNLVFWGIAAFVFTLGELIYAPGEYMLIDNIAPDGMKSSYFSAQSLGWLGGAFNPLMTGGVLTYFPPNTLWLLLIGVSACAWLCMMRGLKISRNRLIHQ
;
A
#
# COMPACT_ATOMS: atom_id res chain seq x y z
N MET A 1 21.27 10.42 18.46
CA MET A 1 20.22 9.40 18.69
C MET A 1 18.83 10.03 18.88
N GLN A 2 18.61 10.99 19.75
CA GLN A 2 17.29 11.62 19.99
C GLN A 2 16.64 12.27 18.76
N ALA A 3 17.40 12.94 17.90
CA ALA A 3 16.84 13.64 16.75
C ALA A 3 16.38 12.69 15.61
N ALA A 4 17.06 11.55 15.39
CA ALA A 4 16.58 10.53 14.46
C ALA A 4 15.27 9.90 14.94
N THR A 5 15.11 9.72 16.26
CA THR A 5 13.86 9.24 16.85
C THR A 5 12.72 10.24 16.67
N ARG A 6 12.98 11.55 16.83
CA ARG A 6 11.97 12.61 16.61
C ARG A 6 11.51 12.65 15.14
N SER A 7 12.43 12.56 14.18
CA SER A 7 12.09 12.51 12.76
C SER A 7 11.23 11.28 12.45
N THR A 8 11.57 10.10 13.00
CA THR A 8 10.81 8.87 12.81
C THR A 8 9.38 8.99 13.34
N ILE A 9 9.21 9.50 14.56
CA ILE A 9 7.88 9.69 15.18
C ILE A 9 7.05 10.69 14.35
N ALA A 10 7.63 11.81 13.93
CA ALA A 10 6.96 12.80 13.11
C ALA A 10 6.47 12.22 11.78
N LEU A 11 7.28 11.38 11.13
CA LEU A 11 6.92 10.74 9.86
C LEU A 11 5.86 9.66 10.03
N LEU A 12 5.92 8.85 11.10
CA LEU A 12 4.88 7.87 11.42
C LEU A 12 3.53 8.54 11.72
N ALA A 13 3.53 9.61 12.51
CA ALA A 13 2.33 10.40 12.77
C ALA A 13 1.80 11.05 11.49
N SER A 14 2.67 11.54 10.61
CA SER A 14 2.29 12.09 9.30
C SER A 14 1.63 11.04 8.41
N SER A 15 2.20 9.83 8.35
CA SER A 15 1.64 8.70 7.60
C SER A 15 0.25 8.34 8.10
N PHE A 16 0.04 8.30 9.41
CA PHE A 16 -1.26 8.03 10.03
C PHE A 16 -2.31 9.09 9.65
N LEU A 17 -1.99 10.38 9.85
CA LEU A 17 -2.92 11.49 9.58
C LEU A 17 -3.32 11.60 8.10
N ILE A 18 -2.35 11.45 7.19
CA ILE A 18 -2.61 11.41 5.75
C ILE A 18 -3.52 10.23 5.39
N THR A 19 -3.30 9.08 6.03
CA THR A 19 -4.11 7.87 5.76
C THR A 19 -5.51 7.97 6.34
N ILE A 20 -5.73 8.67 7.46
CA ILE A 20 -7.09 8.99 7.94
C ILE A 20 -7.87 9.75 6.87
N GLY A 21 -7.28 10.80 6.30
CA GLY A 21 -7.90 11.57 5.23
C GLY A 21 -8.25 10.72 4.01
N ARG A 22 -7.34 9.82 3.60
CA ARG A 22 -7.61 8.86 2.52
C ARG A 22 -8.75 7.90 2.85
N GLY A 23 -8.72 7.32 4.04
CA GLY A 23 -9.77 6.40 4.50
C GLY A 23 -11.14 7.06 4.59
N ALA A 24 -11.18 8.35 4.95
CA ALA A 24 -12.42 9.13 5.01
C ALA A 24 -12.97 9.54 3.64
N THR A 25 -12.15 9.52 2.57
CA THR A 25 -12.55 10.05 1.24
C THR A 25 -12.63 8.97 0.16
N ILE A 26 -11.59 8.14 0.01
CA ILE A 26 -11.48 7.21 -1.13
C ILE A 26 -12.64 6.20 -1.23
N PRO A 27 -13.09 5.55 -0.13
CA PRO A 27 -14.22 4.63 -0.21
C PRO A 27 -15.53 5.29 -0.67
N PHE A 28 -15.65 6.59 -0.46
CA PHE A 28 -16.85 7.36 -0.77
C PHE A 28 -16.78 8.13 -2.09
N MET A 29 -15.64 8.09 -2.78
CA MET A 29 -15.46 8.79 -4.04
C MET A 29 -16.45 8.35 -5.11
N ALA A 30 -16.80 7.05 -5.14
CA ALA A 30 -17.83 6.53 -6.04
C ALA A 30 -19.20 7.16 -5.75
N ILE A 31 -19.57 7.26 -4.47
CA ILE A 31 -20.83 7.87 -4.05
C ILE A 31 -20.84 9.36 -4.37
N TYR A 32 -19.72 10.05 -4.15
CA TYR A 32 -19.55 11.47 -4.47
C TYR A 32 -19.77 11.73 -5.97
N LEU A 33 -19.10 10.97 -6.83
CA LEU A 33 -19.23 11.10 -8.29
C LEU A 33 -20.67 10.81 -8.77
N SER A 34 -21.30 9.76 -8.23
CA SER A 34 -22.67 9.41 -8.59
C SER A 34 -23.67 10.47 -8.14
N ARG A 35 -23.56 10.97 -6.90
CA ARG A 35 -24.53 11.94 -6.35
C ARG A 35 -24.33 13.36 -6.84
N GLN A 36 -23.09 13.82 -6.99
CA GLN A 36 -22.79 15.21 -7.32
C GLN A 36 -22.82 15.48 -8.82
N TYR A 37 -22.59 14.44 -9.64
CA TYR A 37 -22.45 14.56 -11.10
C TYR A 37 -23.38 13.64 -11.87
N ASP A 38 -24.32 12.96 -11.20
CA ASP A 38 -25.29 12.01 -11.80
C ASP A 38 -24.62 10.95 -12.69
N MET A 39 -23.39 10.52 -12.32
CA MET A 39 -22.65 9.53 -13.10
C MET A 39 -23.23 8.14 -12.92
N ALA A 40 -23.38 7.41 -14.02
CA ALA A 40 -23.73 5.99 -14.00
C ALA A 40 -22.59 5.14 -13.39
N VAL A 41 -22.92 3.98 -12.85
CA VAL A 41 -21.97 3.12 -12.10
C VAL A 41 -20.76 2.71 -12.94
N ASP A 42 -20.96 2.43 -14.24
CA ASP A 42 -19.89 2.11 -15.20
C ASP A 42 -18.95 3.32 -15.41
N GLN A 43 -19.50 4.52 -15.58
CA GLN A 43 -18.72 5.74 -15.73
C GLN A 43 -17.90 6.06 -14.47
N VAL A 44 -18.48 5.86 -13.29
CA VAL A 44 -17.79 5.99 -12.01
C VAL A 44 -16.62 5.01 -11.93
N GLY A 45 -16.85 3.76 -12.32
CA GLY A 45 -15.80 2.72 -12.37
C GLY A 45 -14.64 3.11 -13.26
N VAL A 46 -14.92 3.62 -14.47
CA VAL A 46 -13.90 4.11 -15.41
C VAL A 46 -13.12 5.28 -14.80
N ALA A 47 -13.82 6.29 -14.26
CA ALA A 47 -13.20 7.48 -13.69
C ALA A 47 -12.24 7.14 -12.53
N LEU A 48 -12.67 6.26 -11.62
CA LEU A 48 -11.85 5.79 -10.51
C LEU A 48 -10.64 4.98 -10.99
N THR A 49 -10.83 4.07 -11.93
CA THR A 49 -9.74 3.25 -12.50
C THR A 49 -8.71 4.14 -13.18
N VAL A 50 -9.14 5.12 -13.99
CA VAL A 50 -8.25 6.08 -14.64
C VAL A 50 -7.48 6.87 -13.58
N ALA A 51 -8.15 7.41 -12.57
CA ALA A 51 -7.50 8.21 -11.52
C ALA A 51 -6.48 7.40 -10.72
N LEU A 52 -6.82 6.18 -10.31
CA LEU A 52 -5.92 5.33 -9.53
C LEU A 52 -4.72 4.86 -10.35
N THR A 53 -4.96 4.36 -11.56
CA THR A 53 -3.89 3.85 -12.45
C THR A 53 -2.94 4.98 -12.84
N THR A 54 -3.48 6.12 -13.27
CA THR A 54 -2.69 7.29 -13.65
C THR A 54 -1.85 7.78 -12.46
N GLY A 55 -2.45 7.84 -11.27
CA GLY A 55 -1.74 8.22 -10.05
C GLY A 55 -0.54 7.32 -9.74
N VAL A 56 -0.69 5.99 -9.88
CA VAL A 56 0.42 5.04 -9.68
C VAL A 56 1.49 5.20 -10.76
N LEU A 57 1.11 5.30 -12.03
CA LEU A 57 2.07 5.41 -13.13
C LEU A 57 2.90 6.70 -13.04
N PHE A 58 2.26 7.83 -12.79
CA PHE A 58 3.01 9.10 -12.59
C PHE A 58 3.86 9.08 -11.34
N SER A 59 3.44 8.40 -10.28
CA SER A 59 4.22 8.30 -9.05
C SER A 59 5.55 7.58 -9.25
N LEU A 60 5.63 6.65 -10.22
CA LEU A 60 6.89 6.01 -10.59
C LEU A 60 7.93 7.04 -11.06
N GLY A 61 7.56 7.89 -12.02
CA GLY A 61 8.45 8.93 -12.53
C GLY A 61 8.91 9.91 -11.45
N PHE A 62 7.95 10.43 -10.66
CA PHE A 62 8.25 11.36 -9.57
C PHE A 62 9.06 10.70 -8.45
N GLY A 63 8.84 9.43 -8.15
CA GLY A 63 9.62 8.71 -7.16
C GLY A 63 11.07 8.47 -7.59
N ILE A 64 11.31 8.21 -8.89
CA ILE A 64 12.65 8.09 -9.46
C ILE A 64 13.39 9.45 -9.37
N ILE A 65 12.70 10.54 -9.68
CA ILE A 65 13.26 11.88 -9.61
C ILE A 65 13.57 12.29 -8.16
N ALA A 66 12.83 11.75 -7.18
CA ALA A 66 12.96 12.09 -5.76
C ALA A 66 14.37 11.85 -5.20
N ASP A 67 15.14 10.90 -5.76
CA ASP A 67 16.51 10.64 -5.31
C ASP A 67 17.49 11.78 -5.62
N LYS A 68 17.12 12.68 -6.56
CA LYS A 68 17.91 13.88 -6.90
C LYS A 68 17.68 15.06 -5.95
N PHE A 69 16.68 14.96 -5.08
CA PHE A 69 16.25 16.06 -4.22
C PHE A 69 16.37 15.71 -2.74
N ASP A 70 16.39 16.76 -1.91
CA ASP A 70 16.24 16.61 -0.47
C ASP A 70 14.89 15.95 -0.15
N LYS A 71 14.92 14.78 0.51
CA LYS A 71 13.74 13.97 0.79
C LYS A 71 12.70 14.70 1.64
N LYS A 72 13.16 15.55 2.58
CA LYS A 72 12.27 16.37 3.41
C LYS A 72 11.46 17.34 2.54
N ARG A 73 12.14 18.11 1.68
CA ARG A 73 11.48 19.09 0.79
C ARG A 73 10.55 18.39 -0.19
N TYR A 74 10.97 17.24 -0.70
CA TYR A 74 10.17 16.48 -1.65
C TYR A 74 8.89 15.93 -1.03
N MET A 75 8.94 15.41 0.20
CA MET A 75 7.75 15.01 0.95
C MET A 75 6.80 16.20 1.20
N LEU A 76 7.34 17.37 1.56
CA LEU A 76 6.51 18.58 1.76
C LEU A 76 5.80 19.00 0.48
N MET A 77 6.48 18.97 -0.68
CA MET A 77 5.85 19.28 -1.97
C MET A 77 4.75 18.27 -2.30
N ALA A 78 4.98 16.97 -2.09
CA ALA A 78 3.95 15.95 -2.31
C ALA A 78 2.72 16.19 -1.42
N ILE A 79 2.90 16.54 -0.14
CA ILE A 79 1.78 16.84 0.76
C ILE A 79 1.04 18.11 0.32
N LEU A 80 1.73 19.13 -0.15
CA LEU A 80 1.08 20.34 -0.67
C LEU A 80 0.20 20.05 -1.90
N VAL A 81 0.69 19.21 -2.83
CA VAL A 81 -0.11 18.75 -4.00
C VAL A 81 -1.31 17.93 -3.53
N TYR A 82 -1.13 17.07 -2.54
CA TYR A 82 -2.22 16.28 -1.93
C TYR A 82 -3.31 17.17 -1.32
N ILE A 83 -2.93 18.18 -0.52
CA ILE A 83 -3.86 19.13 0.08
C ILE A 83 -4.59 19.95 -1.00
N ALA A 84 -3.84 20.48 -1.97
CA ALA A 84 -4.41 21.26 -3.07
C ALA A 84 -5.45 20.46 -3.86
N GLY A 85 -5.16 19.17 -4.13
CA GLY A 85 -6.11 18.27 -4.79
C GLY A 85 -7.40 18.09 -4.00
N PHE A 86 -7.30 17.85 -2.67
CA PHE A 86 -8.49 17.71 -1.83
C PHE A 86 -9.31 19.00 -1.67
N ILE A 87 -8.67 20.16 -1.65
CA ILE A 87 -9.36 21.45 -1.65
C ILE A 87 -10.03 21.71 -3.00
N ALA A 88 -9.39 21.33 -4.10
CA ALA A 88 -9.87 21.62 -5.45
C ALA A 88 -11.10 20.77 -5.84
N ILE A 89 -11.22 19.53 -5.35
CA ILE A 89 -12.38 18.67 -5.69
C ILE A 89 -13.72 19.33 -5.35
N PRO A 90 -14.01 19.76 -4.10
CA PRO A 90 -15.30 20.37 -3.77
C PRO A 90 -15.51 21.75 -4.41
N LEU A 91 -14.47 22.41 -4.88
CA LEU A 91 -14.55 23.73 -5.51
C LEU A 91 -14.76 23.66 -7.04
N THR A 92 -14.67 22.50 -7.65
CA THR A 92 -14.86 22.32 -9.09
C THR A 92 -16.20 21.66 -9.40
N HIS A 93 -16.80 22.07 -10.52
CA HIS A 93 -18.02 21.47 -11.06
C HIS A 93 -17.75 20.68 -12.36
N ASN A 94 -16.49 20.48 -12.72
CA ASN A 94 -16.09 19.77 -13.93
C ASN A 94 -15.57 18.38 -13.59
N ILE A 95 -16.24 17.34 -14.07
CA ILE A 95 -15.90 15.92 -13.84
C ILE A 95 -14.46 15.61 -14.26
N ALA A 96 -14.00 16.12 -15.41
CA ALA A 96 -12.65 15.86 -15.89
C ALA A 96 -11.61 16.44 -14.92
N LEU A 97 -11.85 17.62 -14.35
CA LEU A 97 -10.98 18.21 -13.32
C LEU A 97 -11.02 17.42 -12.03
N VAL A 98 -12.17 16.90 -11.60
CA VAL A 98 -12.25 16.00 -10.43
C VAL A 98 -11.40 14.76 -10.64
N VAL A 99 -11.45 14.12 -11.81
CA VAL A 99 -10.61 12.94 -12.14
C VAL A 99 -9.12 13.31 -12.13
N VAL A 100 -8.76 14.47 -12.68
CA VAL A 100 -7.37 14.97 -12.66
C VAL A 100 -6.90 15.21 -11.22
N PHE A 101 -7.68 15.93 -10.40
CA PHE A 101 -7.32 16.17 -9.00
C PHE A 101 -7.24 14.88 -8.18
N PHE A 102 -8.13 13.95 -8.43
CA PHE A 102 -8.08 12.64 -7.77
C PHE A 102 -6.85 11.82 -8.21
N SER A 103 -6.46 11.89 -9.48
CA SER A 103 -5.20 11.32 -9.98
C SER A 103 -3.98 11.95 -9.29
N LEU A 104 -3.96 13.28 -9.16
CA LEU A 104 -2.90 14.02 -8.46
C LEU A 104 -2.81 13.65 -6.97
N ILE A 105 -3.94 13.51 -6.28
CA ILE A 105 -3.99 13.06 -4.89
C ILE A 105 -3.36 11.67 -4.75
N ASN A 106 -3.72 10.72 -5.62
CA ASN A 106 -3.18 9.37 -5.58
C ASN A 106 -1.69 9.34 -5.92
N CYS A 107 -1.25 10.12 -6.92
CA CYS A 107 0.16 10.30 -7.26
C CYS A 107 0.94 10.89 -6.08
N ALA A 108 0.47 11.98 -5.50
CA ALA A 108 1.12 12.66 -4.39
C ALA A 108 1.26 11.76 -3.16
N TYR A 109 0.21 10.99 -2.83
CA TYR A 109 0.28 10.00 -1.76
C TYR A 109 1.31 8.91 -2.03
N SER A 110 1.32 8.35 -3.23
CA SER A 110 2.27 7.29 -3.61
C SER A 110 3.71 7.79 -3.56
N VAL A 111 3.96 9.02 -4.02
CA VAL A 111 5.25 9.69 -3.94
C VAL A 111 5.66 9.91 -2.48
N PHE A 112 4.77 10.48 -1.66
CA PHE A 112 5.03 10.67 -0.23
C PHE A 112 5.38 9.34 0.46
N ALA A 113 4.59 8.30 0.27
CA ALA A 113 4.80 6.98 0.87
C ALA A 113 6.12 6.34 0.42
N THR A 114 6.50 6.51 -0.85
CA THR A 114 7.76 6.01 -1.41
C THR A 114 8.97 6.75 -0.82
N VAL A 115 8.93 8.07 -0.81
CA VAL A 115 10.02 8.90 -0.28
C VAL A 115 10.17 8.75 1.23
N LEU A 116 9.07 8.56 1.96
CA LEU A 116 9.08 8.25 3.39
C LEU A 116 9.82 6.93 3.68
N LYS A 117 9.53 5.88 2.90
CA LYS A 117 10.24 4.59 3.03
C LYS A 117 11.73 4.75 2.71
N ALA A 118 12.07 5.49 1.65
CA ALA A 118 13.44 5.78 1.27
C ALA A 118 14.16 6.59 2.37
N TYR A 119 13.49 7.57 2.98
CA TYR A 119 14.02 8.31 4.12
C TYR A 119 14.36 7.38 5.30
N PHE A 120 13.47 6.46 5.64
CA PHE A 120 13.72 5.45 6.68
C PHE A 120 14.89 4.52 6.31
N ALA A 121 14.95 4.09 5.05
CA ALA A 121 16.02 3.23 4.54
C ALA A 121 17.39 3.90 4.61
N ASP A 122 17.48 5.20 4.34
CA ASP A 122 18.73 5.96 4.37
C ASP A 122 19.17 6.39 5.78
N THR A 123 18.21 6.68 6.66
CA THR A 123 18.53 7.34 7.94
C THR A 123 18.54 6.40 9.14
N LEU A 124 17.98 5.22 9.02
CA LEU A 124 17.87 4.28 10.14
C LEU A 124 18.96 3.20 10.07
N PRO A 125 19.51 2.82 11.24
CA PRO A 125 20.41 1.68 11.31
C PRO A 125 19.65 0.37 10.99
N PRO A 126 20.31 -0.65 10.40
CA PRO A 126 19.67 -1.91 9.96
C PRO A 126 18.78 -2.55 11.04
N ALA A 127 19.24 -2.59 12.29
CA ALA A 127 18.50 -3.16 13.42
C ALA A 127 17.16 -2.47 13.74
N ARG A 128 16.91 -1.26 13.21
CA ARG A 128 15.67 -0.50 13.45
C ARG A 128 14.76 -0.42 12.23
N LYS A 129 15.26 -0.69 11.04
CA LYS A 129 14.50 -0.52 9.78
C LYS A 129 13.22 -1.34 9.79
N THR A 130 13.32 -2.64 10.03
CA THR A 130 12.15 -3.54 10.03
C THR A 130 11.10 -3.11 11.05
N LYS A 131 11.54 -2.74 12.25
CA LYS A 131 10.64 -2.24 13.30
C LYS A 131 9.88 -0.99 12.85
N VAL A 132 10.57 -0.05 12.21
CA VAL A 132 9.95 1.21 11.76
C VAL A 132 9.05 0.97 10.54
N PHE A 133 9.43 0.10 9.61
CA PHE A 133 8.55 -0.29 8.50
C PHE A 133 7.27 -0.97 9.02
N SER A 134 7.37 -1.86 10.00
CA SER A 134 6.22 -2.49 10.63
C SER A 134 5.32 -1.48 11.35
N LEU A 135 5.90 -0.55 12.10
CA LEU A 135 5.14 0.52 12.75
C LEU A 135 4.44 1.40 11.71
N ASN A 136 5.13 1.77 10.62
CA ASN A 136 4.50 2.54 9.55
C ASN A 136 3.30 1.80 8.95
N TYR A 137 3.45 0.50 8.71
CA TYR A 137 2.36 -0.34 8.23
C TYR A 137 1.18 -0.38 9.22
N THR A 138 1.46 -0.52 10.51
CA THR A 138 0.44 -0.44 11.57
C THR A 138 -0.30 0.90 11.54
N PHE A 139 0.41 2.03 11.48
CA PHE A 139 -0.19 3.36 11.45
C PHE A 139 -1.03 3.59 10.19
N VAL A 140 -0.59 3.08 9.04
CA VAL A 140 -1.39 3.10 7.80
C VAL A 140 -2.69 2.31 7.98
N ASN A 141 -2.63 1.09 8.54
CA ASN A 141 -3.82 0.28 8.77
C ASN A 141 -4.76 0.91 9.81
N MET A 142 -4.22 1.52 10.87
CA MET A 142 -5.03 2.30 11.82
C MET A 142 -5.74 3.46 11.13
N GLY A 143 -5.07 4.16 10.23
CA GLY A 143 -5.67 5.24 9.44
C GLY A 143 -6.83 4.74 8.56
N TRP A 144 -6.66 3.59 7.90
CA TRP A 144 -7.71 2.92 7.13
C TRP A 144 -8.85 2.37 7.99
N THR A 145 -8.59 2.03 9.27
CA THR A 145 -9.63 1.59 10.21
C THR A 145 -10.46 2.77 10.72
N VAL A 146 -9.81 3.88 11.03
CA VAL A 146 -10.45 5.07 11.63
C VAL A 146 -11.10 5.98 10.58
N GLY A 147 -10.49 6.08 9.39
CA GLY A 147 -10.93 7.00 8.34
C GLY A 147 -12.37 6.78 7.86
N PRO A 148 -12.76 5.56 7.42
CA PRO A 148 -14.09 5.33 6.86
C PRO A 148 -15.25 5.64 7.81
N PRO A 149 -15.24 5.26 9.11
CA PRO A 149 -16.29 5.68 10.04
C PRO A 149 -16.42 7.19 10.19
N ILE A 150 -15.30 7.92 10.22
CA ILE A 150 -15.31 9.38 10.25
C ILE A 150 -15.89 9.93 8.94
N GLY A 151 -15.46 9.40 7.79
CA GLY A 151 -15.98 9.79 6.47
C GLY A 151 -17.49 9.59 6.37
N THR A 152 -17.99 8.42 6.81
CA THR A 152 -19.44 8.13 6.85
C THR A 152 -20.18 9.16 7.70
N GLY A 153 -19.67 9.45 8.90
CA GLY A 153 -20.29 10.45 9.78
C GLY A 153 -20.35 11.85 9.15
N LEU A 154 -19.29 12.27 8.46
CA LEU A 154 -19.24 13.58 7.80
C LEU A 154 -20.18 13.66 6.59
N LEU A 155 -20.32 12.58 5.82
CA LEU A 155 -21.22 12.50 4.68
C LEU A 155 -22.70 12.68 5.06
N MET A 156 -23.07 12.44 6.32
CA MET A 156 -24.42 12.71 6.81
C MET A 156 -24.74 14.21 6.83
N TYR A 157 -23.72 15.06 6.90
CA TYR A 157 -23.87 16.53 6.92
C TYR A 157 -23.62 17.16 5.54
N SER A 158 -22.56 16.75 4.85
CA SER A 158 -22.23 17.25 3.51
C SER A 158 -21.30 16.30 2.77
N ALA A 159 -21.48 16.18 1.45
CA ALA A 159 -20.61 15.40 0.58
C ALA A 159 -19.16 15.92 0.52
N ASP A 160 -18.95 17.19 0.80
CA ASP A 160 -17.66 17.87 0.70
C ASP A 160 -16.83 17.77 1.99
N LEU A 161 -17.46 17.55 3.14
CA LEU A 161 -16.77 17.53 4.44
C LEU A 161 -15.63 16.52 4.53
N PRO A 162 -15.71 15.29 3.98
CA PRO A 162 -14.60 14.36 3.98
C PRO A 162 -13.34 14.91 3.28
N PHE A 163 -13.51 15.67 2.20
CA PHE A 163 -12.40 16.29 1.47
C PHE A 163 -11.73 17.40 2.28
N TRP A 164 -12.52 18.25 2.95
CA TRP A 164 -12.01 19.26 3.86
C TRP A 164 -11.29 18.65 5.06
N LEU A 165 -11.81 17.56 5.61
CA LEU A 165 -11.13 16.81 6.66
C LEU A 165 -9.76 16.29 6.16
N ALA A 166 -9.70 15.70 4.97
CA ALA A 166 -8.47 15.17 4.39
C ALA A 166 -7.41 16.26 4.19
N ALA A 167 -7.81 17.43 3.71
CA ALA A 167 -6.93 18.59 3.59
C ALA A 167 -6.46 19.08 4.97
N CYS A 168 -7.35 19.15 5.96
CA CYS A 168 -7.03 19.55 7.32
C CYS A 168 -6.06 18.58 7.99
N THR A 169 -6.34 17.28 7.97
CA THR A 169 -5.47 16.27 8.57
C THR A 169 -4.09 16.23 7.92
N ALA A 170 -3.99 16.47 6.61
CA ALA A 170 -2.72 16.54 5.89
C ALA A 170 -1.91 17.83 6.17
N SER A 171 -2.52 18.88 6.72
CA SER A 171 -1.83 20.12 7.06
C SER A 171 -0.91 19.96 8.28
N PHE A 172 -1.26 19.10 9.24
CA PHE A 172 -0.41 18.81 10.40
C PHE A 172 0.94 18.17 10.02
N PRO A 173 1.01 17.18 9.12
CA PRO A 173 2.25 16.67 8.56
C PRO A 173 3.22 17.72 8.05
N ILE A 174 2.75 18.82 7.44
CA ILE A 174 3.62 19.90 7.00
C ILE A 174 4.39 20.46 8.20
N ILE A 175 3.68 20.77 9.31
CA ILE A 175 4.26 21.32 10.53
C ILE A 175 5.23 20.30 11.15
N PHE A 176 4.81 19.02 11.24
CA PHE A 176 5.63 17.96 11.83
C PHE A 176 6.92 17.73 11.04
N ILE A 177 6.83 17.69 9.72
CA ILE A 177 7.99 17.46 8.86
C ILE A 177 8.91 18.69 8.89
N GLN A 178 8.37 19.90 8.81
CA GLN A 178 9.20 21.11 8.87
C GLN A 178 9.97 21.20 10.18
N ARG A 179 9.34 20.94 11.32
CA ARG A 179 9.93 21.18 12.63
C ARG A 179 10.79 20.03 13.13
N PHE A 180 10.45 18.78 12.83
CA PHE A 180 11.07 17.61 13.46
C PHE A 180 11.85 16.71 12.51
N VAL A 181 11.60 16.78 11.19
CA VAL A 181 12.31 15.95 10.22
C VAL A 181 13.59 16.65 9.77
N ARG A 182 14.71 15.93 9.83
CA ARG A 182 15.99 16.43 9.33
C ARG A 182 16.01 16.40 7.81
N SER A 183 16.64 17.41 7.21
CA SER A 183 17.01 17.40 5.81
C SER A 183 18.02 16.27 5.57
N VAL A 184 17.78 15.50 4.54
CA VAL A 184 18.72 14.51 4.00
C VAL A 184 18.97 14.92 2.57
N PRO A 185 20.06 15.68 2.35
CA PRO A 185 20.43 16.05 0.99
C PRO A 185 20.63 14.78 0.14
N PRO A 186 20.47 14.89 -1.18
CA PRO A 186 20.83 13.79 -2.06
C PRO A 186 22.24 13.37 -1.69
N SER A 187 22.48 12.06 -1.60
CA SER A 187 23.81 11.55 -1.24
C SER A 187 24.81 12.18 -2.20
N ALA A 188 25.53 13.20 -1.71
CA ALA A 188 26.69 13.74 -2.40
C ALA A 188 27.69 12.59 -2.38
N SER A 189 27.71 11.85 -3.44
CA SER A 189 28.55 10.70 -3.64
C SER A 189 29.99 11.13 -3.44
N GLY A 190 30.58 10.67 -2.34
CA GLY A 190 32.03 10.65 -2.23
C GLY A 190 32.56 9.98 -3.48
N SER A 191 33.73 10.33 -3.94
CA SER A 191 34.38 10.09 -5.23
C SER A 191 34.34 8.68 -5.85
N ASN A 192 33.58 7.74 -5.32
CA ASN A 192 33.35 6.38 -5.82
C ASN A 192 31.89 5.92 -5.78
N SER A 193 30.93 6.82 -5.63
CA SER A 193 29.52 6.42 -5.64
C SER A 193 28.98 6.27 -7.04
N THR A 194 28.24 5.21 -7.26
CA THR A 194 27.44 5.00 -8.48
C THR A 194 26.62 6.25 -8.75
N THR A 195 26.96 6.92 -9.86
CA THR A 195 26.17 8.04 -10.40
C THR A 195 24.73 7.59 -10.52
N TRP A 196 23.76 8.42 -10.05
CA TRP A 196 22.34 8.16 -10.23
C TRP A 196 22.04 7.81 -11.70
N GLN A 197 21.74 6.57 -11.96
CA GLN A 197 21.51 6.04 -13.31
C GLN A 197 20.22 5.21 -13.31
N PRO A 198 19.07 5.78 -13.74
CA PRO A 198 17.80 5.06 -13.82
C PRO A 198 17.87 3.82 -14.69
N SER A 199 18.76 3.80 -15.70
CA SER A 199 18.99 2.64 -16.56
C SER A 199 19.47 1.41 -15.79
N VAL A 200 20.20 1.58 -14.69
CA VAL A 200 20.63 0.48 -13.81
C VAL A 200 19.43 -0.24 -13.23
N MET A 201 18.37 0.49 -12.84
CA MET A 201 17.14 -0.05 -12.31
C MET A 201 16.43 -0.96 -13.33
N LEU A 202 16.38 -0.56 -14.61
CA LEU A 202 15.73 -1.34 -15.68
C LEU A 202 16.45 -2.66 -15.98
N HIS A 203 17.75 -2.72 -15.72
CA HIS A 203 18.57 -3.91 -15.92
C HIS A 203 18.75 -4.75 -14.64
N ASP A 204 18.23 -4.28 -13.50
CA ASP A 204 18.31 -5.00 -12.25
C ASP A 204 17.29 -6.16 -12.20
N LYS A 205 17.78 -7.36 -12.52
CA LYS A 205 16.97 -8.58 -12.52
C LYS A 205 16.37 -8.90 -11.13
N ALA A 206 17.06 -8.56 -10.02
CA ALA A 206 16.53 -8.81 -8.69
C ALA A 206 15.33 -7.89 -8.43
N LEU A 207 15.45 -6.60 -8.77
CA LEU A 207 14.35 -5.64 -8.67
C LEU A 207 13.15 -6.07 -9.52
N LEU A 208 13.38 -6.52 -10.76
CA LEU A 208 12.31 -7.01 -11.63
C LEU A 208 11.54 -8.17 -10.98
N TRP A 209 12.24 -9.17 -10.46
CA TRP A 209 11.61 -10.31 -9.80
C TRP A 209 10.87 -9.93 -8.51
N PHE A 210 11.41 -9.00 -7.72
CA PHE A 210 10.74 -8.51 -6.51
C PHE A 210 9.51 -7.66 -6.85
N THR A 211 9.57 -6.83 -7.90
CA THR A 211 8.41 -6.05 -8.36
C THR A 211 7.30 -6.96 -8.89
N LEU A 212 7.66 -8.01 -9.64
CA LEU A 212 6.70 -9.02 -10.10
C LEU A 212 6.08 -9.79 -8.92
N SER A 213 6.90 -10.17 -7.94
CA SER A 213 6.41 -10.80 -6.71
C SER A 213 5.45 -9.87 -5.96
N ALA A 214 5.77 -8.59 -5.85
CA ALA A 214 4.91 -7.58 -5.21
C ALA A 214 3.58 -7.40 -5.97
N PHE A 215 3.60 -7.43 -7.30
CA PHE A 215 2.38 -7.38 -8.12
C PHE A 215 1.48 -8.60 -7.85
N LEU A 216 2.04 -9.79 -7.90
CA LEU A 216 1.30 -11.03 -7.65
C LEU A 216 0.82 -11.11 -6.18
N GLY A 217 1.65 -10.71 -5.23
CA GLY A 217 1.25 -10.62 -3.82
C GLY A 217 0.12 -9.62 -3.60
N SER A 218 0.22 -8.44 -4.18
CA SER A 218 -0.82 -7.40 -4.10
C SER A 218 -2.12 -7.83 -4.80
N LEU A 219 -2.04 -8.66 -5.85
CA LEU A 219 -3.21 -9.29 -6.45
C LEU A 219 -3.95 -10.19 -5.45
N VAL A 220 -3.23 -10.81 -4.50
CA VAL A 220 -3.82 -11.68 -3.47
C VAL A 220 -4.40 -10.87 -2.31
N PHE A 221 -3.61 -9.97 -1.71
CA PHE A 221 -4.00 -9.31 -0.46
C PHE A 221 -4.49 -7.85 -0.63
N GLY A 222 -4.13 -7.17 -1.71
CA GLY A 222 -4.37 -5.74 -1.88
C GLY A 222 -5.85 -5.32 -1.96
N SER A 223 -6.73 -6.24 -2.35
CA SER A 223 -8.18 -6.01 -2.44
C SER A 223 -8.98 -7.20 -1.92
N PHE A 224 -8.42 -7.94 -0.94
CA PHE A 224 -9.03 -9.17 -0.46
C PHE A 224 -10.47 -9.00 0.05
N SER A 225 -10.81 -7.87 0.65
CA SER A 225 -12.17 -7.58 1.09
C SER A 225 -13.18 -7.47 -0.06
N ALA A 226 -12.78 -6.83 -1.16
CA ALA A 226 -13.60 -6.75 -2.36
C ALA A 226 -13.77 -8.13 -3.02
N CYS A 227 -12.71 -8.92 -3.07
CA CYS A 227 -12.71 -10.29 -3.55
C CYS A 227 -13.66 -11.19 -2.74
N ILE A 228 -13.58 -11.14 -1.40
CA ILE A 228 -14.48 -11.89 -0.50
C ILE A 228 -15.94 -11.46 -0.72
N SER A 229 -16.20 -10.15 -0.78
CA SER A 229 -17.54 -9.62 -1.01
C SER A 229 -18.14 -10.14 -2.32
N GLN A 230 -17.39 -10.04 -3.43
CA GLN A 230 -17.83 -10.55 -4.74
C GLN A 230 -18.09 -12.07 -4.72
N TYR A 231 -17.20 -12.84 -4.06
CA TYR A 231 -17.38 -14.29 -3.93
C TYR A 231 -18.66 -14.63 -3.17
N VAL A 232 -18.87 -14.03 -1.98
CA VAL A 232 -20.06 -14.36 -1.18
C VAL A 232 -21.33 -13.93 -1.87
N LEU A 233 -21.36 -12.78 -2.56
CA LEU A 233 -22.51 -12.36 -3.37
C LEU A 233 -22.82 -13.32 -4.53
N THR A 234 -21.82 -14.05 -5.01
CA THR A 234 -22.02 -15.05 -6.08
C THR A 234 -22.59 -16.37 -5.55
N VAL A 235 -22.20 -16.79 -4.33
CA VAL A 235 -22.59 -18.11 -3.77
C VAL A 235 -23.74 -18.03 -2.78
N ALA A 236 -24.09 -16.82 -2.31
CA ALA A 236 -25.13 -16.59 -1.29
C ALA A 236 -25.85 -15.25 -1.53
N ASP A 237 -26.25 -14.59 -0.49
CA ASP A 237 -27.01 -13.33 -0.50
C ASP A 237 -26.21 -12.13 0.03
N THR A 238 -26.77 -10.95 -0.13
CA THR A 238 -26.21 -9.69 0.37
C THR A 238 -26.05 -9.70 1.89
N THR A 239 -26.98 -10.32 2.61
CA THR A 239 -26.99 -10.38 4.08
C THR A 239 -25.80 -11.16 4.62
N LEU A 240 -25.47 -12.29 3.96
CA LEU A 240 -24.28 -13.06 4.34
C LEU A 240 -23.00 -12.31 3.98
N ALA A 241 -22.95 -11.64 2.83
CA ALA A 241 -21.80 -10.85 2.40
C ALA A 241 -21.49 -9.73 3.42
N GLU A 242 -22.51 -8.99 3.88
CA GLU A 242 -22.35 -7.95 4.90
C GLU A 242 -21.82 -8.51 6.21
N LYS A 243 -22.39 -9.64 6.68
CA LYS A 243 -21.93 -10.31 7.92
C LYS A 243 -20.50 -10.81 7.79
N VAL A 244 -20.12 -11.41 6.68
CA VAL A 244 -18.76 -11.91 6.42
C VAL A 244 -17.75 -10.76 6.43
N ILE A 245 -18.03 -9.67 5.72
CA ILE A 245 -17.17 -8.48 5.72
C ILE A 245 -17.12 -7.86 7.11
N GLY A 246 -18.26 -7.81 7.83
CA GLY A 246 -18.35 -7.36 9.21
C GLY A 246 -17.54 -8.19 10.21
N VAL A 247 -17.12 -9.41 9.87
CA VAL A 247 -16.21 -10.24 10.67
C VAL A 247 -14.77 -10.13 10.17
N VAL A 248 -14.56 -10.28 8.88
CA VAL A 248 -13.22 -10.38 8.27
C VAL A 248 -12.41 -9.09 8.45
N LEU A 249 -13.00 -7.92 8.20
CA LEU A 249 -12.27 -6.65 8.31
C LEU A 249 -11.89 -6.31 9.75
N PRO A 250 -12.78 -6.40 10.76
CA PRO A 250 -12.38 -6.18 12.15
C PRO A 250 -11.35 -7.18 12.66
N VAL A 251 -11.42 -8.45 12.25
CA VAL A 251 -10.39 -9.46 12.60
C VAL A 251 -9.05 -9.06 12.00
N ASN A 252 -8.99 -8.72 10.70
CA ASN A 252 -7.76 -8.23 10.07
C ASN A 252 -7.18 -7.02 10.83
N ALA A 253 -7.99 -5.99 11.06
CA ALA A 253 -7.56 -4.78 11.75
C ALA A 253 -7.06 -5.08 13.18
N ALA A 254 -7.77 -5.90 13.95
CA ALA A 254 -7.38 -6.27 15.30
C ALA A 254 -6.05 -7.04 15.33
N VAL A 255 -5.86 -7.98 14.42
CA VAL A 255 -4.62 -8.77 14.29
C VAL A 255 -3.45 -7.85 13.90
N VAL A 256 -3.62 -6.98 12.91
CA VAL A 256 -2.58 -6.02 12.50
C VAL A 256 -2.20 -5.12 13.67
N VAL A 257 -3.15 -4.45 14.29
CA VAL A 257 -2.88 -3.51 15.39
C VAL A 257 -2.21 -4.20 16.57
N SER A 258 -2.63 -5.42 16.91
CA SER A 258 -2.12 -6.14 18.09
C SER A 258 -0.77 -6.80 17.85
N LEU A 259 -0.54 -7.40 16.67
CA LEU A 259 0.60 -8.28 16.45
C LEU A 259 1.68 -7.73 15.53
N GLN A 260 1.39 -6.70 14.70
CA GLN A 260 2.34 -6.18 13.70
C GLN A 260 3.68 -5.80 14.32
N TYR A 261 3.66 -5.10 15.46
CA TYR A 261 4.88 -4.71 16.14
C TYR A 261 5.69 -5.92 16.63
N MET A 262 5.02 -6.94 17.19
CA MET A 262 5.67 -8.14 17.72
C MET A 262 6.29 -8.99 16.60
N VAL A 263 5.60 -9.12 15.48
CA VAL A 263 6.09 -9.84 14.30
C VAL A 263 7.23 -9.08 13.65
N GLY A 264 7.02 -7.78 13.38
CA GLY A 264 7.99 -6.97 12.66
C GLY A 264 9.36 -6.88 13.35
N ARG A 265 9.40 -6.84 14.69
CA ARG A 265 10.69 -6.82 15.43
C ARG A 265 11.51 -8.12 15.30
N ARG A 266 10.88 -9.21 14.86
CA ARG A 266 11.54 -10.50 14.67
C ARG A 266 12.04 -10.72 13.24
N ILE A 267 11.66 -9.84 12.31
CA ILE A 267 12.12 -9.91 10.92
C ILE A 267 13.51 -9.28 10.84
N SER A 268 14.47 -10.03 10.33
CA SER A 268 15.84 -9.59 10.09
C SER A 268 16.29 -10.04 8.70
N THR A 269 17.37 -9.48 8.18
CA THR A 269 17.94 -9.90 6.89
C THR A 269 18.26 -11.39 6.85
N ASP A 270 18.75 -11.95 7.97
CA ASP A 270 19.17 -13.36 8.05
C ASP A 270 18.01 -14.34 7.99
N ASN A 271 16.85 -13.99 8.54
CA ASN A 271 15.68 -14.85 8.57
C ASN A 271 14.61 -14.49 7.55
N LEU A 272 14.81 -13.42 6.78
CA LEU A 272 13.83 -12.83 5.86
C LEU A 272 13.26 -13.87 4.89
N GLN A 273 14.12 -14.69 4.26
CA GLN A 273 13.67 -15.72 3.33
C GLN A 273 12.73 -16.74 3.99
N LYS A 274 13.08 -17.22 5.20
CA LYS A 274 12.27 -18.19 5.93
C LYS A 274 10.92 -17.61 6.34
N LEU A 275 10.92 -16.37 6.83
CA LEU A 275 9.70 -15.70 7.25
C LEU A 275 8.79 -15.37 6.06
N MET A 276 9.32 -14.89 4.94
CA MET A 276 8.53 -14.65 3.74
C MET A 276 7.90 -15.94 3.18
N THR A 277 8.62 -17.07 3.25
CA THR A 277 8.04 -18.38 2.91
C THR A 277 6.90 -18.74 3.85
N LEU A 278 7.10 -18.56 5.17
CA LEU A 278 6.05 -18.77 6.17
C LEU A 278 4.84 -17.86 5.93
N GLY A 279 5.05 -16.57 5.60
CA GLY A 279 4.00 -15.62 5.25
C GLY A 279 3.18 -16.08 4.04
N THR A 280 3.85 -16.59 3.01
CA THR A 280 3.16 -17.16 1.84
C THR A 280 2.32 -18.39 2.22
N LEU A 281 2.83 -19.27 3.08
CA LEU A 281 2.06 -20.42 3.57
C LEU A 281 0.83 -19.99 4.37
N PHE A 282 0.91 -18.93 5.17
CA PHE A 282 -0.25 -18.35 5.85
C PHE A 282 -1.27 -17.77 4.87
N PHE A 283 -0.86 -17.09 3.80
CA PHE A 283 -1.79 -16.66 2.75
C PHE A 283 -2.50 -17.85 2.12
N MET A 284 -1.77 -18.88 1.71
CA MET A 284 -2.36 -20.07 1.08
C MET A 284 -3.32 -20.79 2.02
N ALA A 285 -2.96 -20.93 3.30
CA ALA A 285 -3.82 -21.55 4.32
C ALA A 285 -5.08 -20.70 4.59
N GLY A 286 -4.94 -19.38 4.68
CA GLY A 286 -6.08 -18.48 4.84
C GLY A 286 -7.05 -18.53 3.65
N LEU A 287 -6.53 -18.54 2.41
CA LEU A 287 -7.34 -18.69 1.20
C LEU A 287 -8.06 -20.04 1.14
N ALA A 288 -7.40 -21.14 1.52
CA ALA A 288 -8.04 -22.45 1.66
C ALA A 288 -9.13 -22.42 2.75
N GLY A 289 -8.89 -21.70 3.87
CA GLY A 289 -9.88 -21.47 4.90
C GLY A 289 -11.10 -20.71 4.39
N PHE A 290 -10.94 -19.65 3.59
CA PHE A 290 -12.06 -18.93 2.98
C PHE A 290 -12.88 -19.84 2.04
N MET A 291 -12.21 -20.69 1.24
CA MET A 291 -12.88 -21.65 0.38
C MET A 291 -13.78 -22.64 1.16
N MET A 292 -13.39 -22.99 2.38
CA MET A 292 -14.09 -23.97 3.23
C MET A 292 -15.11 -23.33 4.19
N SER A 293 -15.19 -22.01 4.26
CA SER A 293 -15.98 -21.32 5.31
C SER A 293 -17.50 -21.39 5.10
N GLY A 294 -17.97 -21.51 3.86
CA GLY A 294 -19.41 -21.58 3.54
C GLY A 294 -20.19 -20.43 4.21
N SER A 295 -21.23 -20.78 4.99
CA SER A 295 -22.02 -19.81 5.77
C SER A 295 -21.55 -19.60 7.21
N ASN A 296 -20.48 -20.27 7.65
CA ASN A 296 -20.01 -20.22 9.02
C ASN A 296 -19.09 -19.01 9.27
N LEU A 297 -19.60 -17.99 9.94
CA LEU A 297 -18.89 -16.75 10.27
C LEU A 297 -17.63 -16.97 11.12
N VAL A 298 -17.61 -17.99 11.99
CA VAL A 298 -16.44 -18.30 12.82
C VAL A 298 -15.30 -18.79 11.95
N PHE A 299 -15.59 -19.62 10.94
CA PHE A 299 -14.56 -20.08 9.99
C PHE A 299 -14.03 -18.94 9.11
N TRP A 300 -14.88 -18.00 8.70
CA TRP A 300 -14.44 -16.76 8.03
C TRP A 300 -13.49 -15.96 8.93
N GLY A 301 -13.80 -15.83 10.22
CA GLY A 301 -12.94 -15.15 11.18
C GLY A 301 -11.58 -15.83 11.37
N ILE A 302 -11.57 -17.17 11.52
CA ILE A 302 -10.33 -17.96 11.64
C ILE A 302 -9.48 -17.87 10.37
N ALA A 303 -10.11 -17.99 9.21
CA ALA A 303 -9.41 -17.85 7.92
C ALA A 303 -8.81 -16.45 7.75
N ALA A 304 -9.56 -15.40 8.13
CA ALA A 304 -9.06 -14.03 8.12
C ALA A 304 -7.88 -13.83 9.08
N PHE A 305 -7.93 -14.40 10.28
CA PHE A 305 -6.82 -14.39 11.23
C PHE A 305 -5.56 -15.02 10.62
N VAL A 306 -5.67 -16.23 10.06
CA VAL A 306 -4.54 -16.95 9.44
C VAL A 306 -3.99 -16.18 8.25
N PHE A 307 -4.86 -15.66 7.37
CA PHE A 307 -4.47 -14.83 6.23
C PHE A 307 -3.70 -13.58 6.66
N THR A 308 -4.17 -12.91 7.70
CA THR A 308 -3.55 -11.69 8.22
C THR A 308 -2.17 -11.97 8.84
N LEU A 309 -1.93 -13.15 9.43
CA LEU A 309 -0.57 -13.51 9.86
C LEU A 309 0.43 -13.49 8.70
N GLY A 310 -0.01 -13.90 7.51
CA GLY A 310 0.79 -13.76 6.29
C GLY A 310 1.09 -12.30 5.96
N GLU A 311 0.09 -11.43 6.04
CA GLU A 311 0.19 -9.99 5.78
C GLU A 311 1.17 -9.29 6.73
N LEU A 312 1.15 -9.64 8.03
CA LEU A 312 2.07 -9.09 9.04
C LEU A 312 3.54 -9.31 8.71
N ILE A 313 3.86 -10.40 8.04
CA ILE A 313 5.22 -10.75 7.62
C ILE A 313 5.52 -10.13 6.26
N TYR A 314 4.58 -10.26 5.33
CA TYR A 314 4.80 -9.96 3.92
C TYR A 314 5.03 -8.47 3.69
N ALA A 315 4.21 -7.58 4.25
CA ALA A 315 4.30 -6.15 4.01
C ALA A 315 5.64 -5.53 4.44
N PRO A 316 6.13 -5.69 5.70
CA PRO A 316 7.45 -5.19 6.06
C PRO A 316 8.58 -5.97 5.39
N GLY A 317 8.38 -7.26 5.10
CA GLY A 317 9.34 -8.10 4.41
C GLY A 317 9.65 -7.61 3.00
N GLU A 318 8.64 -7.25 2.22
CA GLU A 318 8.82 -6.64 0.89
C GLU A 318 9.69 -5.38 0.94
N TYR A 319 9.47 -4.51 1.93
CA TYR A 319 10.29 -3.30 2.08
C TYR A 319 11.75 -3.63 2.38
N MET A 320 11.99 -4.66 3.20
CA MET A 320 13.34 -5.13 3.49
C MET A 320 14.03 -5.75 2.27
N LEU A 321 13.30 -6.50 1.44
CA LEU A 321 13.84 -7.05 0.19
C LEU A 321 14.35 -5.95 -0.74
N ILE A 322 13.57 -4.88 -0.90
CA ILE A 322 13.95 -3.73 -1.73
C ILE A 322 15.10 -2.93 -1.11
N ASP A 323 15.06 -2.67 0.20
CA ASP A 323 16.14 -1.95 0.88
C ASP A 323 17.48 -2.65 0.75
N ASN A 324 17.49 -4.00 0.79
CA ASN A 324 18.70 -4.81 0.69
C ASN A 324 19.35 -4.79 -0.70
N ILE A 325 18.61 -4.53 -1.77
CA ILE A 325 19.15 -4.50 -3.14
C ILE A 325 19.35 -3.09 -3.71
N ALA A 326 18.70 -2.10 -3.12
CA ALA A 326 18.73 -0.73 -3.62
C ALA A 326 20.10 -0.08 -3.34
N PRO A 327 20.79 0.40 -4.38
CA PRO A 327 22.06 1.13 -4.22
C PRO A 327 21.86 2.41 -3.40
N ASP A 328 22.94 2.86 -2.74
CA ASP A 328 22.94 4.13 -2.07
C ASP A 328 22.65 5.28 -3.05
N GLY A 329 21.77 6.20 -2.65
CA GLY A 329 21.30 7.29 -3.49
C GLY A 329 20.19 6.93 -4.50
N MET A 330 19.75 5.66 -4.57
CA MET A 330 18.66 5.20 -5.43
C MET A 330 17.50 4.54 -4.68
N LYS A 331 17.42 4.70 -3.37
CA LYS A 331 16.38 4.06 -2.53
C LYS A 331 14.97 4.44 -2.98
N SER A 332 14.70 5.73 -3.26
CA SER A 332 13.38 6.18 -3.73
C SER A 332 13.03 5.57 -5.09
N SER A 333 13.98 5.47 -6.00
CA SER A 333 13.79 4.86 -7.33
C SER A 333 13.37 3.39 -7.20
N TYR A 334 14.05 2.63 -6.34
CA TYR A 334 13.77 1.21 -6.12
C TYR A 334 12.41 0.98 -5.43
N PHE A 335 12.09 1.76 -4.39
CA PHE A 335 10.76 1.70 -3.76
C PHE A 335 9.65 2.17 -4.71
N SER A 336 9.94 3.11 -5.60
CA SER A 336 8.98 3.56 -6.61
C SER A 336 8.70 2.45 -7.64
N ALA A 337 9.74 1.75 -8.11
CA ALA A 337 9.56 0.59 -8.98
C ALA A 337 8.73 -0.51 -8.31
N GLN A 338 9.01 -0.82 -7.03
CA GLN A 338 8.21 -1.78 -6.26
C GLN A 338 6.75 -1.34 -6.13
N SER A 339 6.47 -0.04 -6.07
CA SER A 339 5.10 0.49 -5.96
C SER A 339 4.21 0.12 -7.15
N LEU A 340 4.79 -0.24 -8.31
CA LEU A 340 4.04 -0.84 -9.44
C LEU A 340 3.34 -2.15 -9.03
N GLY A 341 3.84 -2.83 -8.01
CA GLY A 341 3.17 -3.99 -7.44
C GLY A 341 1.74 -3.71 -7.00
N TRP A 342 1.42 -2.49 -6.55
CA TRP A 342 0.05 -2.12 -6.16
C TRP A 342 -0.97 -2.19 -7.30
N LEU A 343 -0.54 -2.19 -8.55
CA LEU A 343 -1.41 -2.45 -9.70
C LEU A 343 -2.06 -3.85 -9.60
N GLY A 344 -1.40 -4.83 -8.98
CA GLY A 344 -1.98 -6.14 -8.72
C GLY A 344 -3.27 -6.05 -7.91
N GLY A 345 -3.29 -5.26 -6.83
CA GLY A 345 -4.49 -5.01 -6.04
C GLY A 345 -5.61 -4.32 -6.83
N ALA A 346 -5.25 -3.40 -7.74
CA ALA A 346 -6.21 -2.74 -8.62
C ALA A 346 -6.82 -3.72 -9.65
N PHE A 347 -6.06 -4.73 -10.06
CA PHE A 347 -6.53 -5.79 -10.98
C PHE A 347 -7.37 -6.87 -10.30
N ASN A 348 -7.26 -7.06 -8.98
CA ASN A 348 -7.96 -8.12 -8.25
C ASN A 348 -9.47 -8.11 -8.49
N PRO A 349 -10.22 -7.00 -8.35
CA PRO A 349 -11.68 -7.03 -8.55
C PRO A 349 -12.08 -7.43 -9.98
N LEU A 350 -11.31 -7.00 -10.98
CA LEU A 350 -11.55 -7.37 -12.38
C LEU A 350 -11.32 -8.87 -12.61
N MET A 351 -10.21 -9.41 -12.12
CA MET A 351 -9.90 -10.83 -12.18
C MET A 351 -10.96 -11.65 -11.44
N THR A 352 -11.32 -11.24 -10.23
CA THR A 352 -12.34 -11.89 -9.41
C THR A 352 -13.68 -11.95 -10.13
N GLY A 353 -14.15 -10.82 -10.67
CA GLY A 353 -15.39 -10.75 -11.44
C GLY A 353 -15.38 -11.68 -12.66
N GLY A 354 -14.29 -11.69 -13.43
CA GLY A 354 -14.13 -12.59 -14.58
C GLY A 354 -14.15 -14.06 -14.18
N VAL A 355 -13.42 -14.45 -13.14
CA VAL A 355 -13.41 -15.84 -12.67
C VAL A 355 -14.78 -16.28 -12.18
N LEU A 356 -15.46 -15.47 -11.40
CA LEU A 356 -16.78 -15.80 -10.85
C LEU A 356 -17.89 -15.85 -11.92
N THR A 357 -17.70 -15.15 -13.04
CA THR A 357 -18.66 -15.16 -14.16
C THR A 357 -18.54 -16.41 -15.03
N TYR A 358 -17.29 -16.88 -15.28
CA TYR A 358 -17.05 -17.92 -16.28
C TYR A 358 -16.65 -19.28 -15.69
N PHE A 359 -16.34 -19.36 -14.40
CA PHE A 359 -15.86 -20.58 -13.75
C PHE A 359 -16.62 -20.86 -12.43
N PRO A 360 -16.57 -22.11 -11.92
CA PRO A 360 -17.12 -22.43 -10.60
C PRO A 360 -16.49 -21.52 -9.51
N PRO A 361 -17.28 -21.02 -8.54
CA PRO A 361 -16.82 -20.01 -7.56
C PRO A 361 -15.53 -20.39 -6.81
N ASN A 362 -15.37 -21.67 -6.45
CA ASN A 362 -14.16 -22.14 -5.75
C ASN A 362 -12.88 -22.02 -6.58
N THR A 363 -12.97 -21.90 -7.90
CA THR A 363 -11.82 -21.68 -8.79
C THR A 363 -11.07 -20.39 -8.42
N LEU A 364 -11.77 -19.38 -7.89
CA LEU A 364 -11.17 -18.14 -7.42
C LEU A 364 -10.11 -18.39 -6.36
N TRP A 365 -10.43 -19.20 -5.34
CA TRP A 365 -9.51 -19.48 -4.24
C TRP A 365 -8.32 -20.30 -4.71
N LEU A 366 -8.54 -21.31 -5.55
CA LEU A 366 -7.46 -22.10 -6.15
C LEU A 366 -6.53 -21.25 -7.01
N LEU A 367 -7.09 -20.33 -7.78
CA LEU A 367 -6.31 -19.37 -8.57
C LEU A 367 -5.44 -18.48 -7.67
N LEU A 368 -6.01 -17.90 -6.60
CA LEU A 368 -5.27 -17.04 -5.67
C LEU A 368 -4.18 -17.81 -4.91
N ILE A 369 -4.42 -19.07 -4.55
CA ILE A 369 -3.40 -19.96 -3.99
C ILE A 369 -2.26 -20.16 -5.00
N GLY A 370 -2.58 -20.44 -6.26
CA GLY A 370 -1.60 -20.55 -7.33
C GLY A 370 -0.80 -19.27 -7.55
N VAL A 371 -1.48 -18.12 -7.53
CA VAL A 371 -0.84 -16.79 -7.63
C VAL A 371 0.11 -16.55 -6.45
N SER A 372 -0.30 -16.94 -5.22
CA SER A 372 0.58 -16.85 -4.04
C SER A 372 1.86 -17.70 -4.21
N ALA A 373 1.73 -18.90 -4.74
CA ALA A 373 2.88 -19.77 -5.04
C ALA A 373 3.80 -19.14 -6.12
N CYS A 374 3.21 -18.56 -7.18
CA CYS A 374 3.97 -17.86 -8.22
C CYS A 374 4.69 -16.63 -7.65
N ALA A 375 4.03 -15.84 -6.79
CA ALA A 375 4.66 -14.71 -6.10
C ALA A 375 5.88 -15.15 -5.29
N TRP A 376 5.75 -16.25 -4.54
CA TRP A 376 6.85 -16.84 -3.79
C TRP A 376 8.00 -17.29 -4.69
N LEU A 377 7.73 -17.97 -5.82
CA LEU A 377 8.76 -18.36 -6.79
C LEU A 377 9.51 -17.17 -7.35
N CYS A 378 8.80 -16.09 -7.72
CA CYS A 378 9.42 -14.85 -8.18
C CYS A 378 10.34 -14.25 -7.11
N MET A 379 9.88 -14.18 -5.87
CA MET A 379 10.67 -13.71 -4.75
C MET A 379 11.94 -14.55 -4.54
N MET A 380 11.83 -15.89 -4.57
CA MET A 380 12.97 -16.80 -4.42
C MET A 380 14.00 -16.62 -5.54
N ARG A 381 13.55 -16.38 -6.78
CA ARG A 381 14.41 -16.04 -7.91
C ARG A 381 15.15 -14.72 -7.65
N GLY A 382 14.45 -13.68 -7.20
CA GLY A 382 15.04 -12.40 -6.83
C GLY A 382 16.10 -12.52 -5.75
N LEU A 383 15.82 -13.28 -4.68
CA LEU A 383 16.76 -13.56 -3.59
C LEU A 383 18.02 -14.31 -4.07
N LYS A 384 17.85 -15.30 -4.94
CA LYS A 384 18.99 -16.05 -5.50
C LYS A 384 19.91 -15.12 -6.31
N ILE A 385 19.34 -14.24 -7.13
CA ILE A 385 20.09 -13.27 -7.93
C ILE A 385 20.82 -12.27 -7.04
N SER A 386 20.16 -11.76 -6.01
CA SER A 386 20.73 -10.81 -5.04
C SER A 386 21.92 -11.43 -4.30
N ARG A 387 21.82 -12.67 -3.83
CA ARG A 387 22.92 -13.37 -3.14
C ARG A 387 24.14 -13.58 -4.05
N ASN A 388 23.93 -13.96 -5.30
CA ASN A 388 25.01 -14.18 -6.23
C ASN A 388 25.83 -12.89 -6.49
N ARG A 389 25.19 -11.71 -6.42
CA ARG A 389 25.91 -10.43 -6.52
C ARG A 389 26.86 -10.19 -5.36
N LEU A 390 26.45 -10.55 -4.13
CA LEU A 390 27.26 -10.35 -2.93
C LEU A 390 28.48 -11.29 -2.86
N ILE A 391 28.44 -12.41 -3.57
CA ILE A 391 29.56 -13.36 -3.64
C ILE A 391 30.61 -12.93 -4.67
N HIS A 392 30.22 -12.11 -5.67
CA HIS A 392 31.09 -11.65 -6.76
C HIS A 392 31.57 -10.20 -6.60
N GLN A 393 31.22 -9.54 -5.49
CA GLN A 393 31.79 -8.28 -5.02
C GLN A 393 32.79 -8.51 -3.89
#